data_fb585e3af864d876aea41fd1720f39b9
#
_entry.id   fb585e3af864d876aea41fd1720f39b9
#
_cell.length_a   1.000
_cell.length_b   1.000
_cell.length_c   1.000
_cell.angle_alpha   90.00
_cell.angle_beta   90.00
_cell.angle_gamma   90.00
#
_symmetry.space_group_name_H-M   'P 1'
#
loop_
_entity.id
_entity.type
_entity.pdbx_description
1 polymer ?
#
loop_
_entity_poly.entity_id
_entity_poly.type
_entity_poly.pdbx_seq_one_letter_code
_entity_poly.pdbx_strand_id
1 'polypeptide(L)'
;MIKQRKYLYILILLIIVPTTSQSQKYSENQIDSLFHELKVKPNTTKKVDELISLYKKSNRAKIKNEAIIDEAIAISEKIFYLKGLGESYDRRGLVARYANDYEQSVNDHKRALSYLVKTTDTLLKIKCLNNLGVSFRKLNLEKEAFDYYFQALALSEKINHNKSISIALNGIGNVFLDIKDYDKALYYFRKVYALDVKSKNIEGQQYSLSNIGESYLYKKSYDTAYFYINKALESTKEFNNKESEAIRYNLLGLLFQKKGEYKKSTDYYKEAIPMFTQSNNIRYLSNTLINIGRNELNLGHYDIAKDNITNGLSNAKIINSKENIALGYNALVDYYTITQDYKNALQAHKMATAFKDSIVSEKIQKSIVSTQIAYETEKKDNEIQQLAIEKSEIAEDAKTNYNRLLISIFGGSSAMVAVLIMFYLYRKNSDLRIEFKNNQLQKYIQQVKELQSKANSIDEINQENFLEHLNDYQLTKREIEVCALISEGLNNEEIAKRMFVSKNTIKTHIKNIYSKLDVNNRIQAMQKLNAA
;
A
#
# COMPACT_ATOMS: atom_id res chain seq x y z
N MET A 1 -37.75 -77.50 9.22
CA MET A 1 -38.07 -76.25 9.92
C MET A 1 -36.93 -75.27 9.78
N ILE A 2 -36.98 -74.43 8.77
CA ILE A 2 -35.93 -73.45 8.45
C ILE A 2 -36.53 -72.07 8.69
N LYS A 3 -36.06 -71.36 9.71
CA LYS A 3 -36.42 -69.97 10.02
C LYS A 3 -35.75 -69.06 9.04
N GLN A 4 -36.50 -68.40 8.16
CA GLN A 4 -36.05 -67.27 7.34
C GLN A 4 -35.89 -66.04 8.23
N ARG A 5 -34.67 -65.47 8.30
CA ARG A 5 -34.39 -64.12 8.80
C ARG A 5 -34.52 -63.16 7.62
N LYS A 6 -35.53 -62.29 7.66
CA LYS A 6 -35.65 -61.12 6.78
C LYS A 6 -34.66 -60.06 7.28
N TYR A 7 -33.65 -59.71 6.47
CA TYR A 7 -32.82 -58.53 6.68
C TYR A 7 -33.54 -57.32 6.04
N LEU A 8 -33.95 -56.41 6.90
CA LEU A 8 -34.52 -55.12 6.52
C LEU A 8 -33.33 -54.17 6.23
N TYR A 9 -33.02 -53.90 4.96
CA TYR A 9 -32.08 -52.87 4.58
C TYR A 9 -32.76 -51.50 4.67
N ILE A 10 -32.45 -50.73 5.70
CA ILE A 10 -32.77 -49.30 5.77
C ILE A 10 -31.77 -48.57 4.90
N LEU A 11 -32.23 -48.19 3.72
CA LEU A 11 -31.49 -47.31 2.80
C LEU A 11 -31.52 -45.88 3.38
N ILE A 12 -30.51 -45.46 4.14
CA ILE A 12 -30.33 -44.06 4.55
C ILE A 12 -29.87 -43.32 3.31
N LEU A 13 -30.78 -42.64 2.62
CA LEU A 13 -30.47 -41.63 1.62
C LEU A 13 -29.87 -40.44 2.34
N LEU A 14 -28.52 -40.39 2.39
CA LEU A 14 -27.79 -39.18 2.72
C LEU A 14 -28.03 -38.18 1.58
N ILE A 15 -29.02 -37.32 1.76
CA ILE A 15 -29.18 -36.11 0.96
C ILE A 15 -27.97 -35.23 1.33
N ILE A 16 -26.91 -35.34 0.52
CA ILE A 16 -25.84 -34.35 0.52
C ILE A 16 -26.44 -33.08 -0.07
N VAL A 17 -26.99 -32.24 0.79
CA VAL A 17 -27.29 -30.85 0.44
C VAL A 17 -25.93 -30.19 0.23
N PRO A 18 -25.62 -29.74 -0.99
CA PRO A 18 -24.43 -28.96 -1.17
C PRO A 18 -24.62 -27.65 -0.38
N THR A 19 -23.95 -27.53 0.74
CA THR A 19 -23.83 -26.26 1.44
C THR A 19 -22.95 -25.35 0.58
N THR A 20 -23.53 -24.84 -0.51
CA THR A 20 -23.04 -23.62 -1.10
C THR A 20 -23.19 -22.56 -0.01
N SER A 21 -22.10 -22.16 0.61
CA SER A 21 -22.07 -20.99 1.45
C SER A 21 -22.31 -19.76 0.57
N GLN A 22 -23.55 -19.56 0.15
CA GLN A 22 -24.00 -18.26 -0.30
C GLN A 22 -23.75 -17.32 0.89
N SER A 23 -22.81 -16.42 0.75
CA SER A 23 -22.61 -15.36 1.72
C SER A 23 -23.95 -14.63 1.82
N GLN A 24 -24.64 -14.83 2.92
CA GLN A 24 -25.94 -14.23 3.18
C GLN A 24 -25.79 -12.71 3.03
N LYS A 25 -26.37 -12.16 1.97
CA LYS A 25 -26.28 -10.74 1.66
C LYS A 25 -27.24 -10.03 2.60
N TYR A 26 -26.72 -9.40 3.64
CA TYR A 26 -27.50 -8.65 4.60
C TYR A 26 -28.23 -7.48 3.90
N SER A 27 -29.50 -7.26 4.23
CA SER A 27 -30.22 -6.05 3.84
C SER A 27 -29.92 -4.91 4.84
N GLU A 28 -30.20 -3.68 4.44
CA GLU A 28 -30.04 -2.51 5.28
C GLU A 28 -30.85 -2.63 6.57
N ASN A 29 -32.12 -3.01 6.46
CA ASN A 29 -33.00 -3.25 7.61
C ASN A 29 -32.45 -4.31 8.58
N GLN A 30 -31.80 -5.35 8.07
CA GLN A 30 -31.18 -6.38 8.92
C GLN A 30 -29.95 -5.84 9.66
N ILE A 31 -29.12 -5.02 9.01
CA ILE A 31 -27.97 -4.37 9.65
C ILE A 31 -28.46 -3.40 10.74
N ASP A 32 -29.45 -2.59 10.44
CA ASP A 32 -30.01 -1.62 11.41
C ASP A 32 -30.67 -2.32 12.60
N SER A 33 -31.43 -3.38 12.38
CA SER A 33 -32.03 -4.18 13.45
C SER A 33 -30.95 -4.78 14.38
N LEU A 34 -29.88 -5.37 13.81
CA LEU A 34 -28.76 -5.90 14.58
C LEU A 34 -28.01 -4.80 15.34
N PHE A 35 -27.87 -3.62 14.74
CA PHE A 35 -27.24 -2.49 15.40
C PHE A 35 -28.07 -1.98 16.59
N HIS A 36 -29.40 -1.86 16.43
CA HIS A 36 -30.31 -1.51 17.53
C HIS A 36 -30.25 -2.52 18.68
N GLU A 37 -30.23 -3.82 18.35
CA GLU A 37 -30.06 -4.86 19.37
C GLU A 37 -28.74 -4.72 20.14
N LEU A 38 -27.64 -4.41 19.44
CA LEU A 38 -26.34 -4.21 20.06
C LEU A 38 -26.31 -2.94 20.93
N LYS A 39 -27.01 -1.87 20.55
CA LYS A 39 -27.03 -0.62 21.32
C LYS A 39 -27.51 -0.79 22.75
N VAL A 40 -28.52 -1.62 22.97
CA VAL A 40 -29.10 -1.83 24.32
C VAL A 40 -28.27 -2.78 25.20
N LYS A 41 -27.29 -3.48 24.65
CA LYS A 41 -26.40 -4.35 25.44
C LYS A 41 -25.44 -3.53 26.33
N PRO A 42 -25.02 -4.06 27.47
CA PRO A 42 -24.00 -3.42 28.32
C PRO A 42 -22.69 -3.13 27.58
N ASN A 43 -22.02 -2.05 27.94
CA ASN A 43 -20.75 -1.67 27.34
C ASN A 43 -19.62 -2.60 27.81
N THR A 44 -19.26 -3.55 26.97
CA THR A 44 -18.25 -4.59 27.21
C THR A 44 -17.34 -4.72 26.00
N THR A 45 -16.16 -5.33 26.17
CA THR A 45 -15.27 -5.67 25.06
C THR A 45 -15.96 -6.56 24.03
N LYS A 46 -16.82 -7.50 24.48
CA LYS A 46 -17.61 -8.38 23.61
C LYS A 46 -18.57 -7.56 22.71
N LYS A 47 -19.28 -6.57 23.27
CA LYS A 47 -20.14 -5.68 22.48
C LYS A 47 -19.34 -4.93 21.40
N VAL A 48 -18.15 -4.45 21.74
CA VAL A 48 -17.25 -3.79 20.77
C VAL A 48 -16.88 -4.75 19.65
N ASP A 49 -16.47 -5.98 19.96
CA ASP A 49 -16.09 -6.98 18.95
C ASP A 49 -17.30 -7.36 18.05
N GLU A 50 -18.50 -7.43 18.62
CA GLU A 50 -19.75 -7.65 17.87
C GLU A 50 -20.07 -6.46 16.94
N LEU A 51 -19.90 -5.21 17.39
CA LEU A 51 -20.06 -4.00 16.57
C LEU A 51 -19.05 -3.97 15.41
N ILE A 52 -17.78 -4.26 15.68
CA ILE A 52 -16.74 -4.33 14.64
C ILE A 52 -17.10 -5.43 13.60
N SER A 53 -17.59 -6.57 14.08
CA SER A 53 -18.04 -7.65 13.20
C SER A 53 -19.24 -7.23 12.35
N LEU A 54 -20.22 -6.53 12.93
CA LEU A 54 -21.39 -6.01 12.23
C LEU A 54 -20.96 -4.97 11.17
N TYR A 55 -20.05 -4.07 11.50
CA TYR A 55 -19.49 -3.09 10.55
C TYR A 55 -18.80 -3.77 9.37
N LYS A 56 -18.05 -4.87 9.59
CA LYS A 56 -17.49 -5.69 8.50
C LYS A 56 -18.55 -6.29 7.60
N LYS A 57 -19.69 -6.76 8.17
CA LYS A 57 -20.81 -7.32 7.41
C LYS A 57 -21.52 -6.24 6.60
N SER A 58 -21.78 -5.06 7.19
CA SER A 58 -22.35 -3.89 6.53
C SER A 58 -21.53 -3.48 5.31
N ASN A 59 -20.21 -3.34 5.47
CA ASN A 59 -19.32 -2.97 4.36
C ASN A 59 -19.27 -4.02 3.25
N ARG A 60 -19.31 -5.33 3.58
CA ARG A 60 -19.41 -6.40 2.57
C ARG A 60 -20.73 -6.35 1.82
N ALA A 61 -21.81 -5.97 2.47
CA ALA A 61 -23.11 -5.74 1.85
C ALA A 61 -23.21 -4.40 1.09
N LYS A 62 -22.15 -3.58 1.12
CA LYS A 62 -22.08 -2.21 0.56
C LYS A 62 -23.06 -1.22 1.20
N ILE A 63 -23.44 -1.48 2.45
CA ILE A 63 -24.28 -0.63 3.27
C ILE A 63 -23.35 0.29 4.07
N LYS A 64 -23.44 1.61 3.83
CA LYS A 64 -22.66 2.60 4.59
C LYS A 64 -23.40 2.89 5.89
N ASN A 65 -22.86 2.47 7.02
CA ASN A 65 -23.37 2.80 8.33
C ASN A 65 -22.20 3.07 9.29
N GLU A 66 -21.70 4.30 9.26
CA GLU A 66 -20.55 4.73 10.08
C GLU A 66 -20.90 4.76 11.57
N ALA A 67 -22.17 4.95 11.93
CA ALA A 67 -22.60 4.96 13.32
C ALA A 67 -22.24 3.67 14.09
N ILE A 68 -22.13 2.54 13.39
CA ILE A 68 -21.73 1.26 13.99
C ILE A 68 -20.28 1.31 14.50
N ILE A 69 -19.38 1.85 13.69
CA ILE A 69 -17.96 1.91 14.05
C ILE A 69 -17.68 3.04 15.04
N ASP A 70 -18.41 4.15 14.95
CA ASP A 70 -18.31 5.26 15.89
C ASP A 70 -18.77 4.83 17.29
N GLU A 71 -19.86 4.04 17.40
CA GLU A 71 -20.29 3.44 18.66
C GLU A 71 -19.22 2.49 19.23
N ALA A 72 -18.59 1.68 18.38
CA ALA A 72 -17.50 0.80 18.81
C ALA A 72 -16.30 1.59 19.35
N ILE A 73 -15.95 2.70 18.71
CA ILE A 73 -14.88 3.62 19.17
C ILE A 73 -15.27 4.23 20.53
N ALA A 74 -16.47 4.83 20.63
CA ALA A 74 -16.93 5.50 21.83
C ALA A 74 -16.98 4.56 23.05
N ILE A 75 -17.49 3.34 22.86
CA ILE A 75 -17.47 2.33 23.93
C ILE A 75 -16.05 1.93 24.29
N SER A 76 -15.18 1.69 23.29
CA SER A 76 -13.79 1.29 23.52
C SER A 76 -13.02 2.35 24.30
N GLU A 77 -13.25 3.62 24.02
CA GLU A 77 -12.69 4.75 24.79
C GLU A 77 -13.17 4.71 26.25
N LYS A 78 -14.49 4.55 26.45
CA LYS A 78 -15.10 4.53 27.78
C LYS A 78 -14.59 3.39 28.66
N ILE A 79 -14.34 2.20 28.08
CA ILE A 79 -13.88 1.02 28.83
C ILE A 79 -12.37 0.77 28.70
N PHE A 80 -11.61 1.69 28.10
CA PHE A 80 -10.17 1.58 27.84
C PHE A 80 -9.76 0.31 27.07
N TYR A 81 -10.58 -0.11 26.08
CA TYR A 81 -10.31 -1.30 25.29
C TYR A 81 -9.41 -0.96 24.09
N LEU A 82 -8.09 -0.96 24.30
CA LEU A 82 -7.08 -0.56 23.29
C LEU A 82 -7.14 -1.39 22.00
N LYS A 83 -7.38 -2.71 22.10
CA LYS A 83 -7.53 -3.58 20.93
C LYS A 83 -8.76 -3.16 20.11
N GLY A 84 -9.89 -2.90 20.77
CA GLY A 84 -11.12 -2.42 20.13
C GLY A 84 -10.91 -1.09 19.43
N LEU A 85 -10.23 -0.12 20.07
CA LEU A 85 -9.84 1.15 19.44
C LEU A 85 -9.00 0.91 18.19
N GLY A 86 -7.93 0.13 18.33
CA GLY A 86 -7.03 -0.17 17.22
C GLY A 86 -7.74 -0.82 16.03
N GLU A 87 -8.59 -1.83 16.27
CA GLU A 87 -9.32 -2.50 15.19
C GLU A 87 -10.40 -1.61 14.59
N SER A 88 -11.11 -0.81 15.38
CA SER A 88 -12.14 0.11 14.89
C SER A 88 -11.55 1.19 13.98
N TYR A 89 -10.48 1.86 14.40
CA TYR A 89 -9.80 2.85 13.56
C TYR A 89 -9.19 2.22 12.31
N ASP A 90 -8.60 1.02 12.39
CA ASP A 90 -8.09 0.31 11.21
C ASP A 90 -9.20 0.00 10.20
N ARG A 91 -10.39 -0.40 10.67
CA ARG A 91 -11.55 -0.65 9.81
C ARG A 91 -12.09 0.62 9.16
N ARG A 92 -12.18 1.72 9.90
CA ARG A 92 -12.62 3.00 9.36
C ARG A 92 -11.63 3.52 8.31
N GLY A 93 -10.33 3.44 8.59
CA GLY A 93 -9.28 3.79 7.63
C GLY A 93 -9.33 2.95 6.35
N LEU A 94 -9.69 1.67 6.45
CA LEU A 94 -9.87 0.81 5.28
C LEU A 94 -11.06 1.28 4.41
N VAL A 95 -12.17 1.71 5.01
CA VAL A 95 -13.33 2.25 4.29
C VAL A 95 -12.99 3.57 3.63
N ALA A 96 -12.30 4.48 4.32
CA ALA A 96 -11.81 5.73 3.76
C ALA A 96 -10.93 5.47 2.52
N ARG A 97 -10.03 4.48 2.58
CA ARG A 97 -9.21 4.07 1.43
C ARG A 97 -10.04 3.62 0.23
N TYR A 98 -11.09 2.84 0.44
CA TYR A 98 -11.98 2.43 -0.65
C TYR A 98 -12.82 3.58 -1.21
N ALA A 99 -13.06 4.62 -0.39
CA ALA A 99 -13.67 5.86 -0.84
C ALA A 99 -12.68 6.82 -1.54
N ASN A 100 -11.42 6.42 -1.72
CA ASN A 100 -10.30 7.22 -2.22
C ASN A 100 -9.89 8.40 -1.32
N ASP A 101 -10.37 8.44 -0.07
CA ASP A 101 -9.90 9.38 0.94
C ASP A 101 -8.67 8.81 1.64
N TYR A 102 -7.53 8.92 0.96
CA TYR A 102 -6.28 8.34 1.44
C TYR A 102 -5.68 9.09 2.62
N GLU A 103 -5.96 10.40 2.76
CA GLU A 103 -5.51 11.19 3.91
C GLU A 103 -6.24 10.76 5.18
N GLN A 104 -7.56 10.64 5.12
CA GLN A 104 -8.34 10.12 6.25
C GLN A 104 -7.94 8.67 6.56
N SER A 105 -7.67 7.86 5.53
CA SER A 105 -7.19 6.49 5.71
C SER A 105 -5.88 6.44 6.47
N VAL A 106 -4.89 7.27 6.13
CA VAL A 106 -3.61 7.36 6.86
C VAL A 106 -3.83 7.81 8.30
N ASN A 107 -4.67 8.83 8.53
CA ASN A 107 -4.94 9.34 9.86
C ASN A 107 -5.57 8.26 10.76
N ASP A 108 -6.56 7.53 10.25
CA ASP A 108 -7.21 6.47 11.01
C ASP A 108 -6.28 5.28 11.26
N HIS A 109 -5.50 4.85 10.27
CA HIS A 109 -4.53 3.77 10.46
C HIS A 109 -3.39 4.19 11.41
N LYS A 110 -2.92 5.44 11.41
CA LYS A 110 -1.96 5.93 12.41
C LYS A 110 -2.54 5.91 13.82
N ARG A 111 -3.80 6.36 13.99
CA ARG A 111 -4.51 6.23 15.27
C ARG A 111 -4.64 4.76 15.69
N ALA A 112 -5.04 3.89 14.77
CA ALA A 112 -5.10 2.46 15.03
C ALA A 112 -3.75 1.91 15.52
N LEU A 113 -2.66 2.24 14.84
CA LEU A 113 -1.33 1.78 15.18
C LEU A 113 -0.90 2.28 16.58
N SER A 114 -1.21 3.53 16.94
CA SER A 114 -0.86 4.10 18.26
C SER A 114 -1.50 3.34 19.43
N TYR A 115 -2.66 2.74 19.22
CA TYR A 115 -3.30 1.85 20.19
C TYR A 115 -2.75 0.42 20.12
N LEU A 116 -2.59 -0.12 18.89
CA LEU A 116 -2.15 -1.50 18.68
C LEU A 116 -0.73 -1.77 19.16
N VAL A 117 0.17 -0.79 19.13
CA VAL A 117 1.55 -0.95 19.67
C VAL A 117 1.55 -1.23 21.17
N LYS A 118 0.51 -0.83 21.90
CA LYS A 118 0.32 -1.07 23.34
C LYS A 118 -0.38 -2.39 23.64
N THR A 119 -0.67 -3.22 22.62
CA THR A 119 -1.33 -4.52 22.74
C THR A 119 -0.36 -5.65 22.39
N THR A 120 -0.75 -6.87 22.74
CA THR A 120 -0.02 -8.10 22.36
C THR A 120 -0.46 -8.65 21.00
N ASP A 121 -1.46 -8.05 20.32
CA ASP A 121 -2.00 -8.54 19.06
C ASP A 121 -1.10 -8.17 17.87
N THR A 122 -0.04 -8.94 17.69
CA THR A 122 0.94 -8.73 16.62
C THR A 122 0.30 -8.83 15.23
N LEU A 123 -0.71 -9.69 15.04
CA LEU A 123 -1.34 -9.86 13.74
C LEU A 123 -2.18 -8.63 13.32
N LEU A 124 -2.91 -8.02 14.25
CA LEU A 124 -3.61 -6.75 13.96
C LEU A 124 -2.62 -5.62 13.66
N LYS A 125 -1.51 -5.57 14.42
CA LYS A 125 -0.44 -4.59 14.16
C LYS A 125 0.12 -4.73 12.74
N ILE A 126 0.45 -5.95 12.32
CA ILE A 126 0.94 -6.24 10.96
C ILE A 126 -0.09 -5.80 9.91
N LYS A 127 -1.38 -6.09 10.10
CA LYS A 127 -2.44 -5.67 9.17
C LYS A 127 -2.51 -4.15 9.06
N CYS A 128 -2.47 -3.45 10.18
CA CYS A 128 -2.49 -1.99 10.22
C CYS A 128 -1.27 -1.38 9.51
N LEU A 129 -0.06 -1.92 9.73
CA LEU A 129 1.15 -1.49 9.04
C LEU A 129 1.06 -1.70 7.52
N ASN A 130 0.56 -2.86 7.06
CA ASN A 130 0.33 -3.09 5.63
C ASN A 130 -0.71 -2.11 5.06
N ASN A 131 -1.78 -1.81 5.80
CA ASN A 131 -2.80 -0.84 5.38
C ASN A 131 -2.22 0.57 5.28
N LEU A 132 -1.36 1.00 6.21
CA LEU A 132 -0.60 2.24 6.12
C LEU A 132 0.27 2.27 4.88
N GLY A 133 1.03 1.20 4.62
CA GLY A 133 1.84 1.08 3.41
C GLY A 133 1.01 1.29 2.13
N VAL A 134 -0.19 0.66 2.04
CA VAL A 134 -1.09 0.87 0.89
C VAL A 134 -1.55 2.31 0.79
N SER A 135 -1.98 2.93 1.91
CA SER A 135 -2.54 4.28 1.91
C SER A 135 -1.48 5.33 1.56
N PHE A 136 -0.27 5.20 2.10
CA PHE A 136 0.85 6.06 1.72
C PHE A 136 1.26 5.89 0.26
N ARG A 137 1.31 4.64 -0.26
CA ARG A 137 1.58 4.39 -1.68
C ARG A 137 0.53 5.06 -2.58
N LYS A 138 -0.74 5.08 -2.17
CA LYS A 138 -1.81 5.75 -2.91
C LYS A 138 -1.74 7.28 -2.86
N LEU A 139 -1.05 7.83 -1.87
CA LEU A 139 -0.69 9.24 -1.78
C LEU A 139 0.61 9.58 -2.54
N ASN A 140 1.21 8.62 -3.23
CA ASN A 140 2.53 8.74 -3.85
C ASN A 140 3.61 9.18 -2.84
N LEU A 141 3.56 8.58 -1.65
CA LEU A 141 4.53 8.74 -0.57
C LEU A 141 5.27 7.41 -0.40
N GLU A 142 6.13 7.13 -1.38
CA GLU A 142 6.75 5.82 -1.58
C GLU A 142 7.70 5.45 -0.43
N LYS A 143 8.41 6.42 0.14
CA LYS A 143 9.28 6.20 1.30
C LYS A 143 8.49 5.69 2.49
N GLU A 144 7.45 6.43 2.88
CA GLU A 144 6.60 6.07 4.00
C GLU A 144 5.90 4.72 3.76
N ALA A 145 5.45 4.49 2.53
CA ALA A 145 4.87 3.20 2.15
C ALA A 145 5.87 2.05 2.36
N PHE A 146 7.10 2.26 1.93
CA PHE A 146 8.18 1.30 2.05
C PHE A 146 8.49 1.00 3.52
N ASP A 147 8.66 2.04 4.35
CA ASP A 147 8.94 1.92 5.78
C ASP A 147 7.86 1.07 6.52
N TYR A 148 6.60 1.32 6.23
CA TYR A 148 5.50 0.56 6.85
C TYR A 148 5.43 -0.88 6.35
N TYR A 149 5.70 -1.14 5.06
CA TYR A 149 5.75 -2.50 4.55
C TYR A 149 6.92 -3.30 5.14
N PHE A 150 8.09 -2.68 5.35
CA PHE A 150 9.23 -3.34 6.00
C PHE A 150 8.96 -3.65 7.47
N GLN A 151 8.35 -2.72 8.21
CA GLN A 151 7.93 -2.99 9.58
C GLN A 151 6.92 -4.17 9.63
N ALA A 152 5.97 -4.20 8.68
CA ALA A 152 5.03 -5.31 8.57
C ALA A 152 5.74 -6.63 8.24
N LEU A 153 6.72 -6.61 7.32
CA LEU A 153 7.50 -7.77 6.92
C LEU A 153 8.29 -8.32 8.12
N ALA A 154 9.06 -7.49 8.78
CA ALA A 154 9.88 -7.89 9.94
C ALA A 154 9.03 -8.54 11.05
N LEU A 155 7.87 -7.95 11.38
CA LEU A 155 6.96 -8.55 12.36
C LEU A 155 6.33 -9.85 11.85
N SER A 156 6.02 -9.94 10.56
CA SER A 156 5.42 -11.14 9.95
C SER A 156 6.40 -12.31 9.92
N GLU A 157 7.67 -12.04 9.63
CA GLU A 157 8.76 -13.02 9.67
C GLU A 157 8.99 -13.52 11.11
N LYS A 158 9.03 -12.60 12.09
CA LYS A 158 9.17 -12.94 13.49
C LYS A 158 8.11 -13.93 14.01
N ILE A 159 6.88 -13.83 13.50
CA ILE A 159 5.79 -14.76 13.87
C ILE A 159 5.56 -15.88 12.85
N ASN A 160 6.42 -16.00 11.84
CA ASN A 160 6.32 -16.99 10.74
C ASN A 160 4.94 -17.01 10.04
N HIS A 161 4.31 -15.84 9.83
CA HIS A 161 2.98 -15.75 9.24
C HIS A 161 3.04 -15.54 7.73
N ASN A 162 3.14 -16.60 6.94
CA ASN A 162 3.35 -16.58 5.50
C ASN A 162 2.42 -15.63 4.73
N LYS A 163 1.12 -15.62 5.05
CA LYS A 163 0.16 -14.74 4.38
C LYS A 163 0.52 -13.25 4.55
N SER A 164 0.94 -12.84 5.73
CA SER A 164 1.35 -11.45 5.98
C SER A 164 2.68 -11.12 5.33
N ILE A 165 3.63 -12.06 5.30
CA ILE A 165 4.89 -11.94 4.56
C ILE A 165 4.60 -11.69 3.08
N SER A 166 3.72 -12.50 2.46
CA SER A 166 3.30 -12.31 1.07
C SER A 166 2.71 -10.92 0.82
N ILE A 167 1.82 -10.44 1.71
CA ILE A 167 1.19 -9.13 1.58
C ILE A 167 2.23 -8.00 1.64
N ALA A 168 3.15 -8.05 2.61
CA ALA A 168 4.19 -7.03 2.77
C ALA A 168 5.15 -7.01 1.57
N LEU A 169 5.68 -8.18 1.16
CA LEU A 169 6.55 -8.31 -0.02
C LEU A 169 5.85 -7.85 -1.30
N ASN A 170 4.56 -8.16 -1.46
CA ASN A 170 3.76 -7.68 -2.60
C ASN A 170 3.61 -6.15 -2.56
N GLY A 171 3.42 -5.57 -1.38
CA GLY A 171 3.41 -4.11 -1.18
C GLY A 171 4.72 -3.47 -1.62
N ILE A 172 5.86 -4.02 -1.19
CA ILE A 172 7.21 -3.59 -1.60
C ILE A 172 7.38 -3.69 -3.12
N GLY A 173 6.99 -4.83 -3.72
CA GLY A 173 7.04 -5.02 -5.17
C GLY A 173 6.22 -3.96 -5.92
N ASN A 174 5.04 -3.60 -5.41
CA ASN A 174 4.21 -2.55 -6.00
C ASN A 174 4.85 -1.15 -5.89
N VAL A 175 5.57 -0.85 -4.80
CA VAL A 175 6.34 0.41 -4.70
C VAL A 175 7.40 0.46 -5.79
N PHE A 176 8.16 -0.63 -6.00
CA PHE A 176 9.14 -0.69 -7.09
C PHE A 176 8.51 -0.56 -8.48
N LEU A 177 7.30 -1.11 -8.67
CA LEU A 177 6.55 -0.93 -9.91
C LEU A 177 6.17 0.54 -10.15
N ASP A 178 5.69 1.23 -9.12
CA ASP A 178 5.29 2.64 -9.19
C ASP A 178 6.49 3.55 -9.51
N ILE A 179 7.67 3.29 -8.93
CA ILE A 179 8.91 4.01 -9.25
C ILE A 179 9.61 3.51 -10.52
N LYS A 180 8.98 2.59 -11.25
CA LYS A 180 9.44 2.01 -12.53
C LYS A 180 10.72 1.18 -12.46
N ASP A 181 11.11 0.70 -11.29
CA ASP A 181 12.15 -0.31 -11.13
C ASP A 181 11.54 -1.70 -11.33
N TYR A 182 11.28 -2.03 -12.58
CA TYR A 182 10.56 -3.26 -12.94
C TYR A 182 11.33 -4.54 -12.59
N ASP A 183 12.65 -4.49 -12.55
CA ASP A 183 13.47 -5.65 -12.23
C ASP A 183 13.37 -5.99 -10.74
N LYS A 184 13.42 -5.00 -9.86
CA LYS A 184 13.16 -5.21 -8.43
C LYS A 184 11.70 -5.59 -8.18
N ALA A 185 10.74 -4.96 -8.86
CA ALA A 185 9.33 -5.37 -8.77
C ALA A 185 9.16 -6.86 -9.10
N LEU A 186 9.75 -7.33 -10.23
CA LEU A 186 9.74 -8.74 -10.63
C LEU A 186 10.41 -9.66 -9.59
N TYR A 187 11.51 -9.23 -8.99
CA TYR A 187 12.18 -10.00 -7.94
C TYR A 187 11.23 -10.25 -6.76
N TYR A 188 10.59 -9.20 -6.25
CA TYR A 188 9.67 -9.33 -5.12
C TYR A 188 8.41 -10.12 -5.47
N PHE A 189 7.78 -9.87 -6.61
CA PHE A 189 6.58 -10.61 -7.02
C PHE A 189 6.84 -12.11 -7.25
N ARG A 190 8.01 -12.49 -7.77
CA ARG A 190 8.41 -13.90 -7.89
C ARG A 190 8.62 -14.54 -6.52
N LYS A 191 9.23 -13.81 -5.57
CA LYS A 191 9.39 -14.28 -4.18
C LYS A 191 8.03 -14.53 -3.52
N VAL A 192 7.08 -13.59 -3.70
CA VAL A 192 5.70 -13.75 -3.24
C VAL A 192 5.03 -14.96 -3.89
N TYR A 193 5.13 -15.09 -5.22
CA TYR A 193 4.55 -16.23 -5.95
C TYR A 193 5.05 -17.58 -5.42
N ALA A 194 6.36 -17.70 -5.22
CA ALA A 194 6.96 -18.93 -4.70
C ALA A 194 6.45 -19.25 -3.27
N LEU A 195 6.31 -18.23 -2.42
CA LEU A 195 5.77 -18.38 -1.06
C LEU A 195 4.30 -18.79 -1.08
N ASP A 196 3.49 -18.17 -1.95
CA ASP A 196 2.07 -18.47 -2.10
C ASP A 196 1.82 -19.86 -2.70
N VAL A 197 2.69 -20.33 -3.59
CA VAL A 197 2.68 -21.73 -4.09
C VAL A 197 2.95 -22.68 -2.92
N LYS A 198 4.00 -22.44 -2.13
CA LYS A 198 4.36 -23.28 -0.98
C LYS A 198 3.25 -23.33 0.08
N SER A 199 2.58 -22.21 0.31
CA SER A 199 1.48 -22.10 1.30
C SER A 199 0.10 -22.48 0.73
N LYS A 200 0.00 -22.87 -0.55
CA LYS A 200 -1.25 -23.16 -1.27
C LYS A 200 -2.24 -21.99 -1.25
N ASN A 201 -1.74 -20.76 -1.20
CA ASN A 201 -2.55 -19.54 -1.24
C ASN A 201 -2.87 -19.17 -2.68
N ILE A 202 -3.96 -19.72 -3.22
CA ILE A 202 -4.35 -19.54 -4.64
C ILE A 202 -4.61 -18.06 -4.97
N GLU A 203 -5.33 -17.35 -4.10
CA GLU A 203 -5.61 -15.92 -4.29
C GLU A 203 -4.31 -15.10 -4.41
N GLY A 204 -3.34 -15.36 -3.52
CA GLY A 204 -2.02 -14.72 -3.58
C GLY A 204 -1.26 -15.04 -4.88
N GLN A 205 -1.31 -16.30 -5.35
CA GLN A 205 -0.72 -16.69 -6.63
C GLN A 205 -1.32 -15.90 -7.80
N GLN A 206 -2.64 -15.73 -7.83
CA GLN A 206 -3.34 -14.95 -8.87
C GLN A 206 -2.89 -13.48 -8.88
N TYR A 207 -2.76 -12.84 -7.72
CA TYR A 207 -2.25 -11.47 -7.62
C TYR A 207 -0.80 -11.38 -8.08
N SER A 208 0.05 -12.28 -7.62
CA SER A 208 1.47 -12.30 -7.98
C SER A 208 1.68 -12.49 -9.48
N LEU A 209 0.94 -13.42 -10.11
CA LEU A 209 0.99 -13.63 -11.56
C LEU A 209 0.56 -12.38 -12.33
N SER A 210 -0.50 -11.68 -11.88
CA SER A 210 -0.94 -10.42 -12.49
C SER A 210 0.13 -9.35 -12.40
N ASN A 211 0.75 -9.18 -11.23
CA ASN A 211 1.77 -8.17 -11.01
C ASN A 211 3.07 -8.47 -11.79
N ILE A 212 3.43 -9.76 -11.91
CA ILE A 212 4.52 -10.20 -12.80
C ILE A 212 4.19 -9.84 -14.25
N GLY A 213 2.98 -10.15 -14.70
CA GLY A 213 2.52 -9.81 -16.04
C GLY A 213 2.53 -8.32 -16.31
N GLU A 214 2.05 -7.51 -15.36
CA GLU A 214 2.07 -6.04 -15.44
C GLU A 214 3.50 -5.48 -15.49
N SER A 215 4.42 -6.05 -14.70
CA SER A 215 5.83 -5.66 -14.75
C SER A 215 6.44 -5.93 -16.12
N TYR A 216 6.16 -7.07 -16.73
CA TYR A 216 6.60 -7.37 -18.09
C TYR A 216 5.93 -6.49 -19.16
N LEU A 217 4.67 -6.11 -18.95
CA LEU A 217 3.97 -5.15 -19.82
C LEU A 217 4.72 -3.82 -19.88
N TYR A 218 5.10 -3.28 -18.73
CA TYR A 218 5.86 -2.01 -18.68
C TYR A 218 7.31 -2.17 -19.18
N LYS A 219 7.89 -3.36 -19.07
CA LYS A 219 9.16 -3.70 -19.75
C LYS A 219 9.00 -3.90 -21.26
N LYS A 220 7.80 -3.76 -21.81
CA LYS A 220 7.46 -4.00 -23.22
C LYS A 220 7.68 -5.44 -23.69
N SER A 221 7.80 -6.39 -22.78
CA SER A 221 7.88 -7.83 -23.08
C SER A 221 6.45 -8.41 -23.17
N TYR A 222 5.74 -8.04 -24.24
CA TYR A 222 4.29 -8.23 -24.34
C TYR A 222 3.84 -9.70 -24.35
N ASP A 223 4.59 -10.59 -24.98
CA ASP A 223 4.21 -12.00 -25.04
C ASP A 223 4.37 -12.69 -23.66
N THR A 224 5.43 -12.34 -22.94
CA THR A 224 5.62 -12.78 -21.56
C THR A 224 4.55 -12.19 -20.64
N ALA A 225 4.21 -10.91 -20.82
CA ALA A 225 3.13 -10.26 -20.08
C ALA A 225 1.78 -10.96 -20.31
N TYR A 226 1.46 -11.25 -21.58
CA TYR A 226 0.24 -11.98 -21.95
C TYR A 226 0.17 -13.35 -21.27
N PHE A 227 1.26 -14.11 -21.30
CA PHE A 227 1.33 -15.42 -20.66
C PHE A 227 0.97 -15.35 -19.17
N TYR A 228 1.60 -14.43 -18.41
CA TYR A 228 1.37 -14.33 -16.97
C TYR A 228 -0.02 -13.78 -16.63
N ILE A 229 -0.51 -12.77 -17.36
CA ILE A 229 -1.83 -12.20 -17.14
C ILE A 229 -2.91 -13.22 -17.46
N ASN A 230 -2.78 -13.96 -18.57
CA ASN A 230 -3.75 -14.98 -18.96
C ASN A 230 -3.78 -16.14 -17.96
N LYS A 231 -2.62 -16.59 -17.50
CA LYS A 231 -2.53 -17.60 -16.44
C LYS A 231 -3.23 -17.16 -15.15
N ALA A 232 -3.10 -15.87 -14.77
CA ALA A 232 -3.83 -15.31 -13.65
C ALA A 232 -5.34 -15.25 -13.91
N LEU A 233 -5.76 -14.92 -15.12
CA LEU A 233 -7.17 -14.84 -15.53
C LEU A 233 -7.84 -16.22 -15.45
N GLU A 234 -7.23 -17.24 -16.03
CA GLU A 234 -7.74 -18.61 -16.01
C GLU A 234 -7.93 -19.10 -14.58
N SER A 235 -6.91 -18.97 -13.75
CA SER A 235 -7.03 -19.31 -12.33
C SER A 235 -8.13 -18.52 -11.60
N THR A 236 -8.34 -17.25 -11.96
CA THR A 236 -9.37 -16.41 -11.33
C THR A 236 -10.79 -16.84 -11.71
N LYS A 237 -10.99 -17.28 -12.95
CA LYS A 237 -12.29 -17.81 -13.43
C LYS A 237 -12.72 -19.05 -12.66
N GLU A 238 -11.81 -19.95 -12.34
CA GLU A 238 -12.09 -21.16 -11.55
C GLU A 238 -12.66 -20.82 -10.16
N PHE A 239 -12.29 -19.67 -9.58
CA PHE A 239 -12.73 -19.25 -8.24
C PHE A 239 -13.91 -18.26 -8.25
N ASN A 240 -14.49 -17.94 -9.42
CA ASN A 240 -15.66 -17.08 -9.61
C ASN A 240 -15.53 -15.69 -8.92
N ASN A 241 -14.33 -15.11 -8.86
CA ASN A 241 -14.10 -13.77 -8.34
C ASN A 241 -14.19 -12.74 -9.48
N LYS A 242 -15.41 -12.25 -9.74
CA LYS A 242 -15.71 -11.36 -10.88
C LYS A 242 -14.93 -10.06 -10.87
N GLU A 243 -14.70 -9.44 -9.72
CA GLU A 243 -13.90 -8.22 -9.65
C GLU A 243 -12.42 -8.47 -10.01
N SER A 244 -11.86 -9.54 -9.48
CA SER A 244 -10.51 -9.97 -9.83
C SER A 244 -10.39 -10.35 -11.31
N GLU A 245 -11.40 -11.00 -11.87
CA GLU A 245 -11.48 -11.32 -13.30
C GLU A 245 -11.47 -10.05 -14.16
N ALA A 246 -12.28 -9.04 -13.79
CA ALA A 246 -12.33 -7.75 -14.48
C ALA A 246 -10.98 -7.03 -14.50
N ILE A 247 -10.22 -7.09 -13.40
CA ILE A 247 -8.88 -6.50 -13.33
C ILE A 247 -7.94 -7.15 -14.35
N ARG A 248 -8.00 -8.49 -14.54
CA ARG A 248 -7.15 -9.19 -15.53
C ARG A 248 -7.58 -8.87 -16.95
N TYR A 249 -8.87 -8.80 -17.23
CA TYR A 249 -9.37 -8.31 -18.52
C TYR A 249 -8.90 -6.88 -18.80
N ASN A 250 -8.94 -5.99 -17.79
CA ASN A 250 -8.43 -4.63 -17.94
C ASN A 250 -6.92 -4.59 -18.23
N LEU A 251 -6.11 -5.46 -17.60
CA LEU A 251 -4.68 -5.59 -17.89
C LEU A 251 -4.43 -6.12 -19.31
N LEU A 252 -5.22 -7.08 -19.79
CA LEU A 252 -5.15 -7.56 -21.18
C LEU A 252 -5.54 -6.44 -22.15
N GLY A 253 -6.58 -5.68 -21.83
CA GLY A 253 -6.94 -4.48 -22.60
C GLY A 253 -5.76 -3.52 -22.72
N LEU A 254 -5.10 -3.18 -21.62
CA LEU A 254 -3.92 -2.32 -21.60
C LEU A 254 -2.77 -2.91 -22.42
N LEU A 255 -2.54 -4.21 -22.32
CA LEU A 255 -1.50 -4.90 -23.07
C LEU A 255 -1.72 -4.75 -24.59
N PHE A 256 -2.93 -5.05 -25.07
CA PHE A 256 -3.23 -4.95 -26.49
C PHE A 256 -3.27 -3.50 -26.98
N GLN A 257 -3.67 -2.55 -26.13
CA GLN A 257 -3.53 -1.11 -26.43
C GLN A 257 -2.06 -0.73 -26.63
N LYS A 258 -1.15 -1.19 -25.77
CA LYS A 258 0.30 -0.95 -25.90
C LYS A 258 0.93 -1.62 -27.12
N LYS A 259 0.35 -2.72 -27.59
CA LYS A 259 0.73 -3.39 -28.86
C LYS A 259 0.16 -2.66 -30.09
N GLY A 260 -0.76 -1.71 -29.94
CA GLY A 260 -1.47 -1.08 -31.06
C GLY A 260 -2.65 -1.89 -31.60
N GLU A 261 -3.00 -3.00 -30.98
CA GLU A 261 -4.14 -3.85 -31.35
C GLU A 261 -5.44 -3.33 -30.73
N TYR A 262 -5.86 -2.11 -31.14
CA TYR A 262 -6.91 -1.32 -30.46
C TYR A 262 -8.28 -2.02 -30.41
N LYS A 263 -8.67 -2.73 -31.48
CA LYS A 263 -9.94 -3.48 -31.51
C LYS A 263 -9.95 -4.56 -30.44
N LYS A 264 -8.91 -5.37 -30.41
CA LYS A 264 -8.76 -6.45 -29.43
C LYS A 264 -8.66 -5.92 -27.99
N SER A 265 -7.98 -4.79 -27.82
CA SER A 265 -7.93 -4.06 -26.55
C SER A 265 -9.33 -3.66 -26.07
N THR A 266 -10.13 -3.06 -26.97
CA THR A 266 -11.51 -2.67 -26.66
C THR A 266 -12.37 -3.87 -26.29
N ASP A 267 -12.21 -5.02 -26.94
CA ASP A 267 -12.95 -6.24 -26.63
C ASP A 267 -12.65 -6.69 -25.19
N TYR A 268 -11.39 -6.73 -24.79
CA TYR A 268 -11.01 -7.08 -23.40
C TYR A 268 -11.53 -6.06 -22.37
N TYR A 269 -11.49 -4.78 -22.68
CA TYR A 269 -12.04 -3.75 -21.80
C TYR A 269 -13.56 -3.87 -21.64
N LYS A 270 -14.29 -4.21 -22.71
CA LYS A 270 -15.75 -4.45 -22.68
C LYS A 270 -16.12 -5.62 -21.78
N GLU A 271 -15.32 -6.68 -21.73
CA GLU A 271 -15.51 -7.78 -20.79
C GLU A 271 -15.41 -7.32 -19.32
N ALA A 272 -14.56 -6.34 -19.02
CA ALA A 272 -14.37 -5.84 -17.66
C ALA A 272 -15.51 -4.92 -17.17
N ILE A 273 -16.16 -4.14 -18.06
CA ILE A 273 -17.15 -3.12 -17.71
C ILE A 273 -18.30 -3.67 -16.84
N PRO A 274 -19.04 -4.73 -17.26
CA PRO A 274 -20.19 -5.21 -16.48
C PRO A 274 -19.79 -5.66 -15.08
N MET A 275 -18.59 -6.23 -14.94
CA MET A 275 -18.08 -6.71 -13.65
C MET A 275 -17.69 -5.53 -12.74
N PHE A 276 -17.06 -4.49 -13.27
CA PHE A 276 -16.77 -3.27 -12.51
C PHE A 276 -18.03 -2.51 -12.12
N THR A 277 -19.03 -2.49 -12.99
CA THR A 277 -20.34 -1.90 -12.71
C THR A 277 -21.04 -2.67 -11.59
N GLN A 278 -21.08 -3.98 -11.65
CA GLN A 278 -21.67 -4.83 -10.64
C GLN A 278 -20.96 -4.71 -9.28
N SER A 279 -19.62 -4.61 -9.30
CA SER A 279 -18.82 -4.42 -8.08
C SER A 279 -18.83 -2.98 -7.58
N ASN A 280 -19.43 -2.03 -8.31
CA ASN A 280 -19.39 -0.58 -8.06
C ASN A 280 -17.93 -0.06 -7.94
N ASN A 281 -17.02 -0.64 -8.73
CA ASN A 281 -15.63 -0.20 -8.78
C ASN A 281 -15.47 0.95 -9.79
N ILE A 282 -15.99 2.13 -9.40
CA ILE A 282 -16.04 3.33 -10.25
C ILE A 282 -14.65 3.75 -10.72
N ARG A 283 -13.61 3.51 -9.92
CA ARG A 283 -12.23 3.86 -10.29
C ARG A 283 -11.74 3.08 -11.52
N TYR A 284 -11.89 1.76 -11.52
CA TYR A 284 -11.53 0.94 -12.68
C TYR A 284 -12.47 1.18 -13.85
N LEU A 285 -13.77 1.33 -13.60
CA LEU A 285 -14.77 1.65 -14.63
C LEU A 285 -14.40 2.94 -15.38
N SER A 286 -14.07 4.00 -14.64
CA SER A 286 -13.60 5.27 -15.19
C SER A 286 -12.37 5.09 -16.10
N ASN A 287 -11.34 4.41 -15.58
CA ASN A 287 -10.11 4.15 -16.32
C ASN A 287 -10.36 3.34 -17.59
N THR A 288 -11.17 2.28 -17.49
CA THR A 288 -11.53 1.41 -18.62
C THR A 288 -12.25 2.18 -19.72
N LEU A 289 -13.25 3.01 -19.36
CA LEU A 289 -13.98 3.84 -20.33
C LEU A 289 -13.05 4.82 -21.05
N ILE A 290 -12.18 5.52 -20.33
CA ILE A 290 -11.22 6.45 -20.94
C ILE A 290 -10.31 5.72 -21.93
N ASN A 291 -9.83 4.52 -21.57
CA ASN A 291 -8.96 3.73 -22.45
C ASN A 291 -9.70 3.18 -23.68
N ILE A 292 -10.97 2.77 -23.54
CA ILE A 292 -11.82 2.46 -24.71
C ILE A 292 -11.92 3.69 -25.62
N GLY A 293 -12.22 4.86 -25.06
CA GLY A 293 -12.30 6.09 -25.84
C GLY A 293 -11.00 6.39 -26.60
N ARG A 294 -9.83 6.15 -25.99
CA ARG A 294 -8.53 6.28 -26.67
C ARG A 294 -8.34 5.24 -27.79
N ASN A 295 -8.81 4.02 -27.59
CA ASN A 295 -8.79 3.01 -28.65
C ASN A 295 -9.70 3.41 -29.83
N GLU A 296 -10.93 3.83 -29.54
CA GLU A 296 -11.90 4.25 -30.55
C GLU A 296 -11.40 5.48 -31.34
N LEU A 297 -10.68 6.39 -30.66
CA LEU A 297 -10.01 7.52 -31.30
C LEU A 297 -8.97 7.04 -32.33
N ASN A 298 -8.14 6.06 -31.97
CA ASN A 298 -7.16 5.47 -32.88
C ASN A 298 -7.78 4.67 -34.01
N LEU A 299 -9.01 4.19 -33.85
CA LEU A 299 -9.80 3.50 -34.87
C LEU A 299 -10.60 4.47 -35.77
N GLY A 300 -10.59 5.77 -35.48
CA GLY A 300 -11.32 6.79 -36.24
C GLY A 300 -12.80 6.94 -35.84
N HIS A 301 -13.25 6.31 -34.77
CA HIS A 301 -14.64 6.36 -34.28
C HIS A 301 -14.83 7.53 -33.32
N TYR A 302 -14.78 8.76 -33.80
CA TYR A 302 -14.66 9.98 -32.99
C TYR A 302 -15.81 10.20 -32.01
N ASP A 303 -17.07 9.96 -32.42
CA ASP A 303 -18.24 10.15 -31.54
C ASP A 303 -18.21 9.16 -30.38
N ILE A 304 -17.95 7.88 -30.67
CA ILE A 304 -17.83 6.82 -29.65
C ILE A 304 -16.65 7.12 -28.72
N ALA A 305 -15.56 7.64 -29.27
CA ALA A 305 -14.38 8.02 -28.48
C ALA A 305 -14.72 9.11 -27.47
N LYS A 306 -15.38 10.19 -27.94
CA LYS A 306 -15.78 11.32 -27.10
C LYS A 306 -16.71 10.88 -25.96
N ASP A 307 -17.73 10.10 -26.27
CA ASP A 307 -18.70 9.60 -25.29
C ASP A 307 -18.03 8.77 -24.20
N ASN A 308 -17.17 7.84 -24.58
CA ASN A 308 -16.45 7.03 -23.61
C ASN A 308 -15.49 7.85 -22.74
N ILE A 309 -14.74 8.80 -23.33
CA ILE A 309 -13.83 9.67 -22.58
C ILE A 309 -14.61 10.54 -21.59
N THR A 310 -15.70 11.16 -22.02
CA THR A 310 -16.50 12.05 -21.16
C THR A 310 -17.19 11.32 -20.03
N ASN A 311 -17.74 10.14 -20.30
CA ASN A 311 -18.33 9.27 -19.27
C ASN A 311 -17.29 8.80 -18.27
N GLY A 312 -16.11 8.37 -18.75
CA GLY A 312 -15.00 7.99 -17.89
C GLY A 312 -14.50 9.16 -17.04
N LEU A 313 -14.37 10.34 -17.61
CA LEU A 313 -13.98 11.57 -16.89
C LEU A 313 -15.03 11.99 -15.86
N SER A 314 -16.32 11.87 -16.18
CA SER A 314 -17.41 12.12 -15.23
C SER A 314 -17.29 11.19 -14.00
N ASN A 315 -17.13 9.90 -14.24
CA ASN A 315 -16.90 8.92 -13.18
C ASN A 315 -15.65 9.24 -12.33
N ALA A 316 -14.56 9.67 -12.98
CA ALA A 316 -13.34 10.09 -12.28
C ALA A 316 -13.59 11.28 -11.35
N LYS A 317 -14.39 12.26 -11.79
CA LYS A 317 -14.75 13.44 -10.99
C LYS A 317 -15.63 13.08 -9.80
N ILE A 318 -16.59 12.18 -9.95
CA ILE A 318 -17.46 11.71 -8.85
C ILE A 318 -16.63 11.16 -7.68
N ILE A 319 -15.57 10.40 -7.98
CA ILE A 319 -14.70 9.79 -6.96
C ILE A 319 -13.45 10.64 -6.65
N ASN A 320 -13.34 11.84 -7.22
CA ASN A 320 -12.19 12.74 -7.08
C ASN A 320 -10.83 12.04 -7.36
N SER A 321 -10.78 11.15 -8.35
CA SER A 321 -9.53 10.47 -8.74
C SER A 321 -8.68 11.36 -9.63
N LYS A 322 -7.69 12.05 -9.05
CA LYS A 322 -6.80 12.96 -9.78
C LYS A 322 -6.12 12.28 -10.98
N GLU A 323 -5.68 11.03 -10.82
CA GLU A 323 -5.03 10.26 -11.88
C GLU A 323 -5.97 10.01 -13.07
N ASN A 324 -7.20 9.55 -12.80
CA ASN A 324 -8.16 9.29 -13.87
C ASN A 324 -8.68 10.60 -14.49
N ILE A 325 -8.77 11.68 -13.70
CA ILE A 325 -9.12 13.01 -14.22
C ILE A 325 -8.03 13.50 -15.20
N ALA A 326 -6.75 13.40 -14.81
CA ALA A 326 -5.63 13.74 -15.69
C ALA A 326 -5.62 12.86 -16.95
N LEU A 327 -5.86 11.55 -16.81
CA LEU A 327 -5.95 10.60 -17.91
C LEU A 327 -7.07 10.98 -18.89
N GLY A 328 -8.26 11.33 -18.37
CA GLY A 328 -9.42 11.74 -19.17
C GLY A 328 -9.17 13.05 -19.93
N TYR A 329 -8.60 14.06 -19.28
CA TYR A 329 -8.25 15.29 -19.95
C TYR A 329 -7.15 15.10 -21.00
N ASN A 330 -6.14 14.26 -20.78
CA ASN A 330 -5.16 13.90 -21.80
C ASN A 330 -5.83 13.21 -23.00
N ALA A 331 -6.79 12.33 -22.77
CA ALA A 331 -7.55 11.71 -23.86
C ALA A 331 -8.39 12.73 -24.63
N LEU A 332 -8.95 13.76 -23.96
CA LEU A 332 -9.63 14.88 -24.62
C LEU A 332 -8.66 15.76 -25.41
N VAL A 333 -7.42 15.95 -24.96
CA VAL A 333 -6.38 16.63 -25.76
C VAL A 333 -6.15 15.90 -27.06
N ASP A 334 -5.95 14.58 -27.01
CA ASP A 334 -5.76 13.74 -28.20
C ASP A 334 -6.99 13.86 -29.14
N TYR A 335 -8.20 13.76 -28.59
CA TYR A 335 -9.45 13.88 -29.33
C TYR A 335 -9.57 15.25 -30.04
N TYR A 336 -9.47 16.36 -29.31
CA TYR A 336 -9.61 17.69 -29.85
C TYR A 336 -8.49 18.06 -30.84
N THR A 337 -7.30 17.50 -30.65
CA THR A 337 -6.19 17.69 -31.61
C THR A 337 -6.49 17.00 -32.93
N ILE A 338 -6.97 15.76 -32.89
CA ILE A 338 -7.32 14.99 -34.10
C ILE A 338 -8.53 15.64 -34.85
N THR A 339 -9.51 16.12 -34.07
CA THR A 339 -10.69 16.82 -34.65
C THR A 339 -10.44 18.29 -34.98
N GLN A 340 -9.20 18.77 -34.86
CA GLN A 340 -8.74 20.14 -35.15
C GLN A 340 -9.42 21.24 -34.31
N ASP A 341 -10.01 20.89 -33.16
CA ASP A 341 -10.55 21.84 -32.19
C ASP A 341 -9.46 22.30 -31.23
N TYR A 342 -8.52 23.07 -31.72
CA TYR A 342 -7.32 23.46 -30.94
C TYR A 342 -7.64 24.32 -29.71
N LYS A 343 -8.77 25.03 -29.70
CA LYS A 343 -9.22 25.82 -28.56
C LYS A 343 -9.56 24.91 -27.38
N ASN A 344 -10.36 23.88 -27.59
CA ASN A 344 -10.73 22.91 -26.57
C ASN A 344 -9.54 21.98 -26.24
N ALA A 345 -8.66 21.67 -27.20
CA ALA A 345 -7.42 20.96 -26.94
C ALA A 345 -6.52 21.70 -25.92
N LEU A 346 -6.35 23.03 -26.12
CA LEU A 346 -5.55 23.85 -25.18
C LEU A 346 -6.20 23.91 -23.79
N GLN A 347 -7.52 24.02 -23.71
CA GLN A 347 -8.22 24.01 -22.43
C GLN A 347 -8.09 22.67 -21.72
N ALA A 348 -8.28 21.58 -22.43
CA ALA A 348 -8.08 20.23 -21.91
C ALA A 348 -6.63 20.00 -21.45
N HIS A 349 -5.65 20.50 -22.21
CA HIS A 349 -4.23 20.40 -21.86
C HIS A 349 -3.91 21.14 -20.55
N LYS A 350 -4.42 22.37 -20.36
CA LYS A 350 -4.26 23.12 -19.12
C LYS A 350 -4.82 22.35 -17.91
N MET A 351 -5.99 21.74 -18.09
CA MET A 351 -6.59 20.92 -17.03
C MET A 351 -5.77 19.65 -16.76
N ALA A 352 -5.33 18.94 -17.78
CA ALA A 352 -4.50 17.75 -17.65
C ALA A 352 -3.19 18.06 -16.90
N THR A 353 -2.53 19.17 -17.25
CA THR A 353 -1.29 19.64 -16.63
C THR A 353 -1.52 20.01 -15.16
N ALA A 354 -2.57 20.79 -14.86
CA ALA A 354 -2.90 21.17 -13.49
C ALA A 354 -3.11 19.95 -12.56
N PHE A 355 -3.81 18.93 -13.05
CA PHE A 355 -4.00 17.69 -12.29
C PHE A 355 -2.71 16.86 -12.19
N LYS A 356 -1.91 16.82 -13.27
CA LYS A 356 -0.62 16.12 -13.30
C LYS A 356 0.39 16.77 -12.33
N ASP A 357 0.50 18.08 -12.33
CA ASP A 357 1.42 18.82 -11.45
C ASP A 357 1.01 18.67 -9.98
N SER A 358 -0.29 18.55 -9.69
CA SER A 358 -0.76 18.21 -8.34
C SER A 358 -0.41 16.79 -7.89
N ILE A 359 -0.06 15.90 -8.82
CA ILE A 359 0.38 14.51 -8.54
C ILE A 359 1.90 14.41 -8.45
N VAL A 360 2.61 15.18 -9.30
CA VAL A 360 4.06 15.13 -9.49
C VAL A 360 4.73 16.29 -8.73
N SER A 361 4.66 16.31 -7.40
CA SER A 361 5.48 17.26 -6.67
C SER A 361 6.90 16.70 -6.44
N GLU A 362 7.87 17.58 -6.12
CA GLU A 362 9.28 17.31 -5.73
C GLU A 362 9.50 16.09 -4.81
N LYS A 363 8.43 15.61 -4.15
CA LYS A 363 8.42 14.42 -3.28
C LYS A 363 8.89 13.16 -4.00
N ILE A 364 8.68 13.00 -5.32
CA ILE A 364 9.07 11.77 -6.04
C ILE A 364 10.59 11.62 -6.11
N GLN A 365 11.34 12.68 -6.41
CA GLN A 365 12.81 12.59 -6.44
C GLN A 365 13.38 12.33 -5.04
N LYS A 366 12.87 13.00 -4.01
CA LYS A 366 13.23 12.74 -2.61
C LYS A 366 12.87 11.32 -2.18
N SER A 367 11.71 10.81 -2.60
CA SER A 367 11.26 9.45 -2.32
C SER A 367 12.16 8.38 -2.95
N ILE A 368 12.66 8.58 -4.17
CA ILE A 368 13.56 7.63 -4.82
C ILE A 368 14.86 7.47 -4.03
N VAL A 369 15.48 8.59 -3.64
CA VAL A 369 16.73 8.57 -2.87
C VAL A 369 16.51 7.94 -1.49
N SER A 370 15.45 8.30 -0.79
CA SER A 370 15.14 7.74 0.52
C SER A 370 14.73 6.27 0.47
N THR A 371 14.05 5.83 -0.60
CA THR A 371 13.72 4.41 -0.82
C THR A 371 14.98 3.58 -1.07
N GLN A 372 15.95 4.12 -1.80
CA GLN A 372 17.23 3.45 -2.00
C GLN A 372 18.02 3.34 -0.69
N ILE A 373 18.02 4.40 0.13
CA ILE A 373 18.65 4.39 1.46
C ILE A 373 17.98 3.35 2.38
N ALA A 374 16.63 3.30 2.39
CA ALA A 374 15.90 2.32 3.18
C ALA A 374 16.23 0.87 2.75
N TYR A 375 16.31 0.60 1.44
CA TYR A 375 16.71 -0.70 0.92
C TYR A 375 18.15 -1.08 1.30
N GLU A 376 19.09 -0.13 1.19
CA GLU A 376 20.48 -0.35 1.60
C GLU A 376 20.59 -0.58 3.11
N THR A 377 19.76 0.12 3.90
CA THR A 377 19.66 -0.07 5.36
C THR A 377 19.17 -1.48 5.68
N GLU A 378 18.08 -1.95 5.03
CA GLU A 378 17.58 -3.32 5.23
C GLU A 378 18.61 -4.39 4.87
N LYS A 379 19.32 -4.20 3.75
CA LYS A 379 20.39 -5.12 3.36
C LYS A 379 21.47 -5.19 4.45
N LYS A 380 21.83 -4.04 5.01
CA LYS A 380 22.79 -3.97 6.12
C LYS A 380 22.27 -4.61 7.40
N ASP A 381 21.00 -4.41 7.74
CA ASP A 381 20.37 -5.04 8.90
C ASP A 381 20.35 -6.57 8.76
N ASN A 382 20.08 -7.09 7.57
CA ASN A 382 20.17 -8.53 7.30
C ASN A 382 21.61 -9.07 7.42
N GLU A 383 22.61 -8.33 6.93
CA GLU A 383 24.02 -8.66 7.12
C GLU A 383 24.40 -8.64 8.62
N ILE A 384 23.91 -7.67 9.38
CA ILE A 384 24.10 -7.57 10.82
C ILE A 384 23.51 -8.80 11.54
N GLN A 385 22.28 -9.22 11.16
CA GLN A 385 21.66 -10.42 11.73
C GLN A 385 22.44 -11.70 11.41
N GLN A 386 22.91 -11.84 10.17
CA GLN A 386 23.74 -12.99 9.81
C GLN A 386 25.05 -13.04 10.60
N LEU A 387 25.72 -11.89 10.76
CA LEU A 387 26.94 -11.80 11.58
C LEU A 387 26.68 -12.09 13.07
N ALA A 388 25.52 -11.72 13.57
CA ALA A 388 25.12 -12.04 14.95
C ALA A 388 24.91 -13.54 15.15
N ILE A 389 24.28 -14.22 14.18
CA ILE A 389 24.11 -15.68 14.19
C ILE A 389 25.48 -16.38 14.12
N GLU A 390 26.32 -16.00 13.16
CA GLU A 390 27.66 -16.56 13.01
C GLU A 390 28.53 -16.38 14.26
N LYS A 391 28.40 -15.22 14.91
CA LYS A 391 29.03 -14.97 16.21
C LYS A 391 28.54 -15.92 17.31
N SER A 392 27.22 -16.20 17.35
CA SER A 392 26.66 -17.12 18.36
C SER A 392 27.11 -18.55 18.12
N GLU A 393 27.22 -19.00 16.88
CA GLU A 393 27.72 -20.31 16.49
C GLU A 393 29.21 -20.49 16.90
N ILE A 394 30.05 -19.47 16.61
CA ILE A 394 31.46 -19.47 17.03
C ILE A 394 31.59 -19.55 18.54
N ALA A 395 30.73 -18.84 19.29
CA ALA A 395 30.74 -18.88 20.76
C ALA A 395 30.32 -20.25 21.30
N GLU A 396 29.33 -20.89 20.68
CA GLU A 396 28.87 -22.24 21.06
C GLU A 396 29.92 -23.32 20.75
N ASP A 397 30.56 -23.25 19.58
CA ASP A 397 31.66 -24.09 19.18
C ASP A 397 32.86 -23.95 20.13
N ALA A 398 33.19 -22.71 20.49
CA ALA A 398 34.24 -22.45 21.50
C ALA A 398 33.93 -23.08 22.84
N LYS A 399 32.66 -22.98 23.32
CA LYS A 399 32.20 -23.60 24.57
C LYS A 399 32.26 -25.13 24.50
N THR A 400 31.83 -25.70 23.38
CA THR A 400 31.83 -27.17 23.17
C THR A 400 33.26 -27.72 23.15
N ASN A 401 34.16 -27.06 22.43
CA ASN A 401 35.57 -27.44 22.39
C ASN A 401 36.28 -27.27 23.75
N TYR A 402 35.92 -26.23 24.50
CA TYR A 402 36.35 -26.07 25.90
C TYR A 402 35.93 -27.25 26.78
N ASN A 403 34.68 -27.65 26.70
CA ASN A 403 34.16 -28.78 27.46
C ASN A 403 34.85 -30.11 27.07
N ARG A 404 35.09 -30.35 25.77
CA ARG A 404 35.86 -31.51 25.28
C ARG A 404 37.29 -31.51 25.80
N LEU A 405 37.94 -30.34 25.85
CA LEU A 405 39.27 -30.17 26.38
C LEU A 405 39.31 -30.48 27.89
N LEU A 406 38.36 -29.96 28.66
CA LEU A 406 38.22 -30.29 30.09
C LEU A 406 38.08 -31.80 30.36
N ILE A 407 37.24 -32.48 29.55
CA ILE A 407 37.05 -33.95 29.68
C ILE A 407 38.36 -34.69 29.39
N SER A 408 39.16 -34.23 28.39
CA SER A 408 40.44 -34.87 28.08
C SER A 408 41.52 -34.63 29.14
N ILE A 409 41.45 -33.51 29.88
CA ILE A 409 42.37 -33.20 30.99
C ILE A 409 42.16 -34.11 32.19
N PHE A 410 40.91 -34.45 32.54
CA PHE A 410 40.59 -35.33 33.66
C PHE A 410 41.00 -36.79 33.42
N GLY A 411 41.37 -37.17 32.18
CA GLY A 411 41.80 -38.52 31.82
C GLY A 411 43.31 -38.80 31.83
N GLY A 412 44.19 -37.81 32.07
CA GLY A 412 45.64 -38.04 32.01
C GLY A 412 46.49 -37.01 32.77
N SER A 413 47.18 -37.43 33.84
CA SER A 413 47.87 -36.56 34.81
C SER A 413 49.25 -36.02 34.39
N SER A 414 49.80 -36.34 33.21
CA SER A 414 51.14 -35.89 32.80
C SER A 414 51.20 -34.88 31.64
N ALA A 415 50.04 -34.58 31.00
CA ALA A 415 49.96 -33.63 29.91
C ALA A 415 49.39 -32.24 30.32
N MET A 416 49.15 -32.04 31.61
CA MET A 416 48.35 -30.94 32.16
C MET A 416 48.89 -29.53 31.82
N VAL A 417 50.21 -29.34 31.85
CA VAL A 417 50.78 -27.99 31.61
C VAL A 417 50.76 -27.60 30.14
N ALA A 418 51.03 -28.53 29.21
CA ALA A 418 50.97 -28.28 27.77
C ALA A 418 49.51 -28.07 27.32
N VAL A 419 48.56 -28.78 27.92
CA VAL A 419 47.13 -28.66 27.65
C VAL A 419 46.60 -27.31 28.18
N LEU A 420 47.06 -26.81 29.31
CA LEU A 420 46.68 -25.51 29.83
C LEU A 420 47.16 -24.36 28.90
N ILE A 421 48.36 -24.48 28.34
CA ILE A 421 48.88 -23.49 27.38
C ILE A 421 48.09 -23.55 26.09
N MET A 422 47.80 -24.73 25.53
CA MET A 422 46.95 -24.88 24.35
C MET A 422 45.54 -24.35 24.58
N PHE A 423 44.97 -24.61 25.74
CA PHE A 423 43.65 -24.09 26.13
C PHE A 423 43.64 -22.58 26.22
N TYR A 424 44.65 -21.96 26.82
CA TYR A 424 44.78 -20.50 26.86
C TYR A 424 44.88 -19.91 25.48
N LEU A 425 45.71 -20.49 24.61
CA LEU A 425 45.88 -20.04 23.24
C LEU A 425 44.60 -20.23 22.41
N TYR A 426 43.89 -21.33 22.60
CA TYR A 426 42.63 -21.58 21.93
C TYR A 426 41.55 -20.59 22.36
N ARG A 427 41.38 -20.34 23.62
CA ARG A 427 40.45 -19.36 24.17
C ARG A 427 40.79 -17.96 23.66
N LYS A 428 42.03 -17.54 23.71
CA LYS A 428 42.51 -16.27 23.18
C LYS A 428 42.22 -16.11 21.70
N ASN A 429 42.39 -17.18 20.92
CA ASN A 429 42.10 -17.14 19.48
C ASN A 429 40.58 -17.09 19.21
N SER A 430 39.76 -17.73 20.02
CA SER A 430 38.30 -17.64 19.96
C SER A 430 37.81 -16.24 20.32
N ASP A 431 38.36 -15.64 21.36
CA ASP A 431 38.02 -14.27 21.77
C ASP A 431 38.41 -13.25 20.71
N LEU A 432 39.56 -13.42 20.06
CA LEU A 432 39.99 -12.59 18.92
C LEU A 432 39.05 -12.72 17.72
N ARG A 433 38.52 -13.92 17.45
CA ARG A 433 37.52 -14.09 16.36
C ARG A 433 36.19 -13.43 16.68
N ILE A 434 35.75 -13.54 17.94
CA ILE A 434 34.54 -12.86 18.42
C ILE A 434 34.73 -11.33 18.35
N GLU A 435 35.88 -10.83 18.80
CA GLU A 435 36.22 -9.41 18.73
C GLU A 435 36.27 -8.90 17.28
N PHE A 436 36.86 -9.67 16.36
CA PHE A 436 36.88 -9.35 14.94
C PHE A 436 35.45 -9.23 14.36
N LYS A 437 34.59 -10.20 14.69
CA LYS A 437 33.16 -10.14 14.26
C LYS A 437 32.40 -8.99 14.91
N ASN A 438 32.67 -8.68 16.18
CA ASN A 438 32.11 -7.51 16.84
C ASN A 438 32.55 -6.21 16.15
N ASN A 439 33.82 -6.10 15.76
CA ASN A 439 34.33 -4.91 15.06
C ASN A 439 33.71 -4.78 13.65
N GLN A 440 33.48 -5.88 12.95
CA GLN A 440 32.71 -5.86 11.70
C GLN A 440 31.27 -5.39 11.92
N LEU A 441 30.62 -5.92 12.93
CA LEU A 441 29.26 -5.55 13.32
C LEU A 441 29.17 -4.04 13.62
N GLN A 442 30.11 -3.52 14.43
CA GLN A 442 30.16 -2.09 14.75
C GLN A 442 30.37 -1.20 13.50
N LYS A 443 31.22 -1.64 12.55
CA LYS A 443 31.39 -0.92 11.27
C LYS A 443 30.08 -0.86 10.48
N TYR A 444 29.33 -1.95 10.41
CA TYR A 444 28.05 -1.94 9.70
C TYR A 444 27.01 -1.06 10.40
N ILE A 445 26.94 -1.12 11.75
CA ILE A 445 26.06 -0.24 12.54
C ILE A 445 26.40 1.24 12.28
N GLN A 446 27.68 1.58 12.20
CA GLN A 446 28.11 2.93 11.91
C GLN A 446 27.73 3.37 10.50
N GLN A 447 27.89 2.51 9.50
CA GLN A 447 27.46 2.79 8.12
C GLN A 447 25.93 3.02 8.03
N VAL A 448 25.13 2.23 8.75
CA VAL A 448 23.68 2.44 8.83
C VAL A 448 23.36 3.81 9.45
N LYS A 449 24.02 4.19 10.54
CA LYS A 449 23.85 5.50 11.18
C LYS A 449 24.25 6.67 10.25
N GLU A 450 25.32 6.51 9.49
CA GLU A 450 25.75 7.51 8.50
C GLU A 450 24.75 7.66 7.35
N LEU A 451 24.17 6.55 6.88
CA LEU A 451 23.11 6.58 5.87
C LEU A 451 21.85 7.27 6.40
N GLN A 452 21.47 6.98 7.63
CA GLN A 452 20.32 7.63 8.30
C GLN A 452 20.56 9.13 8.52
N SER A 453 21.78 9.53 8.91
CA SER A 453 22.11 10.97 9.10
C SER A 453 22.11 11.74 7.78
N LYS A 454 22.57 11.12 6.69
CA LYS A 454 22.49 11.71 5.34
C LYS A 454 21.06 11.90 4.87
N ALA A 455 20.15 10.96 5.20
CA ALA A 455 18.73 11.10 4.90
C ALA A 455 18.14 12.30 5.64
N ASN A 456 18.41 12.44 6.94
CA ASN A 456 17.90 13.54 7.76
C ASN A 456 18.46 14.92 7.33
N SER A 457 19.75 14.98 6.93
CA SER A 457 20.36 16.25 6.46
C SER A 457 19.79 16.74 5.13
N ILE A 458 19.32 15.85 4.27
CA ILE A 458 18.66 16.22 3.00
C ILE A 458 17.31 16.89 3.28
N ASP A 459 16.56 16.41 4.28
CA ASP A 459 15.27 16.99 4.65
C ASP A 459 15.44 18.37 5.32
N GLU A 460 16.47 18.57 6.14
CA GLU A 460 16.77 19.85 6.79
C GLU A 460 17.23 20.93 5.80
N ILE A 461 18.12 20.60 4.86
CA ILE A 461 18.64 21.55 3.84
C ILE A 461 17.52 22.06 2.93
N ASN A 462 16.54 21.23 2.64
CA ASN A 462 15.43 21.63 1.78
C ASN A 462 14.40 22.54 2.50
N GLN A 463 14.24 22.38 3.79
CA GLN A 463 13.37 23.24 4.59
C GLN A 463 14.04 24.60 4.87
N GLU A 464 15.34 24.63 5.04
CA GLU A 464 16.13 25.84 5.23
C GLU A 464 16.18 26.69 3.95
N ASN A 465 16.43 26.08 2.80
CA ASN A 465 16.45 26.76 1.49
C ASN A 465 15.09 27.39 1.14
N PHE A 466 13.98 26.70 1.45
CA PHE A 466 12.64 27.26 1.24
C PHE A 466 12.36 28.47 2.13
N LEU A 467 12.80 28.44 3.39
CA LEU A 467 12.63 29.56 4.31
C LEU A 467 13.55 30.75 3.98
N GLU A 468 14.80 30.50 3.54
CA GLU A 468 15.73 31.56 3.10
C GLU A 468 15.18 32.30 1.89
N HIS A 469 14.64 31.61 0.91
CA HIS A 469 14.06 32.22 -0.30
C HIS A 469 12.86 33.12 0.01
N LEU A 470 12.06 32.78 1.03
CA LEU A 470 10.91 33.59 1.45
C LEU A 470 11.32 34.88 2.20
N ASN A 471 12.52 34.92 2.78
CA ASN A 471 13.01 36.12 3.49
C ASN A 471 13.26 37.31 2.54
N ASP A 472 13.59 37.05 1.28
CA ASP A 472 13.86 38.10 0.28
C ASP A 472 12.61 38.95 -0.04
N TYR A 473 11.41 38.46 0.25
CA TYR A 473 10.13 39.12 -0.09
C TYR A 473 9.50 39.90 1.07
N GLN A 474 10.19 40.03 2.21
CA GLN A 474 9.69 40.73 3.41
C GLN A 474 8.28 40.28 3.83
N LEU A 475 8.05 38.99 3.78
CA LEU A 475 6.80 38.38 4.21
C LEU A 475 6.73 38.31 5.75
N THR A 476 5.56 38.56 6.31
CA THR A 476 5.32 38.33 7.73
C THR A 476 5.26 36.84 8.05
N LYS A 477 5.47 36.46 9.31
CA LYS A 477 5.36 35.03 9.74
C LYS A 477 4.06 34.38 9.29
N ARG A 478 2.94 35.11 9.37
CA ARG A 478 1.62 34.62 8.92
C ARG A 478 1.52 34.48 7.40
N GLU A 479 2.16 35.38 6.66
CA GLU A 479 2.21 35.28 5.19
C GLU A 479 3.11 34.13 4.75
N ILE A 480 4.19 33.83 5.45
CA ILE A 480 5.05 32.65 5.22
C ILE A 480 4.25 31.36 5.45
N GLU A 481 3.49 31.25 6.53
CA GLU A 481 2.61 30.10 6.78
C GLU A 481 1.57 29.93 5.65
N VAL A 482 1.00 31.04 5.17
CA VAL A 482 0.06 31.02 4.03
C VAL A 482 0.76 30.62 2.73
N CYS A 483 2.00 31.09 2.48
CA CYS A 483 2.81 30.69 1.34
C CYS A 483 3.09 29.18 1.32
N ALA A 484 3.47 28.62 2.47
CA ALA A 484 3.68 27.17 2.61
C ALA A 484 2.41 26.37 2.25
N LEU A 485 1.24 26.80 2.73
CA LEU A 485 -0.03 26.14 2.43
C LEU A 485 -0.49 26.37 0.97
N ILE A 486 -0.09 27.46 0.35
CA ILE A 486 -0.29 27.71 -1.09
C ILE A 486 0.58 26.77 -1.92
N SER A 487 1.84 26.58 -1.53
CA SER A 487 2.76 25.65 -2.23
C SER A 487 2.34 24.20 -2.09
N GLU A 488 1.67 23.81 -0.98
CA GLU A 488 1.02 22.52 -0.79
C GLU A 488 -0.26 22.35 -1.67
N GLY A 489 -0.69 23.40 -2.37
CA GLY A 489 -1.85 23.35 -3.28
C GLY A 489 -3.21 23.59 -2.63
N LEU A 490 -3.29 23.89 -1.33
CA LEU A 490 -4.54 24.08 -0.60
C LEU A 490 -5.30 25.32 -1.11
N ASN A 491 -6.60 25.22 -1.29
CA ASN A 491 -7.44 26.37 -1.64
C ASN A 491 -7.69 27.30 -0.43
N ASN A 492 -8.25 28.49 -0.67
CA ASN A 492 -8.42 29.53 0.37
C ASN A 492 -9.32 29.09 1.53
N GLU A 493 -10.20 28.14 1.32
CA GLU A 493 -11.09 27.61 2.35
C GLU A 493 -10.39 26.58 3.24
N GLU A 494 -9.57 25.75 2.62
CA GLU A 494 -8.72 24.78 3.30
C GLU A 494 -7.64 25.47 4.14
N ILE A 495 -7.01 26.53 3.58
CA ILE A 495 -6.05 27.36 4.30
C ILE A 495 -6.72 28.04 5.51
N ALA A 496 -7.91 28.62 5.33
CA ALA A 496 -8.65 29.26 6.39
C ALA A 496 -8.97 28.29 7.54
N LYS A 497 -9.40 27.07 7.21
CA LYS A 497 -9.64 26.00 8.20
C LYS A 497 -8.37 25.58 8.92
N ARG A 498 -7.27 25.41 8.20
CA ARG A 498 -6.00 24.95 8.77
C ARG A 498 -5.33 25.99 9.68
N MET A 499 -5.52 27.27 9.37
CA MET A 499 -4.98 28.38 10.15
C MET A 499 -5.95 28.92 11.22
N PHE A 500 -7.15 28.36 11.31
CA PHE A 500 -8.22 28.78 12.24
C PHE A 500 -8.61 30.25 12.08
N VAL A 501 -8.71 30.74 10.84
CA VAL A 501 -9.12 32.13 10.52
C VAL A 501 -10.23 32.15 9.47
N SER A 502 -10.80 33.34 9.25
CA SER A 502 -11.87 33.50 8.24
C SER A 502 -11.31 33.43 6.81
N LYS A 503 -12.13 32.95 5.85
CA LYS A 503 -11.79 32.95 4.42
C LYS A 503 -11.45 34.35 3.89
N ASN A 504 -12.05 35.39 4.46
CA ASN A 504 -11.76 36.77 4.10
C ASN A 504 -10.38 37.21 4.62
N THR A 505 -9.99 36.76 5.80
CA THR A 505 -8.63 36.98 6.35
C THR A 505 -7.58 36.37 5.45
N ILE A 506 -7.81 35.14 4.99
CA ILE A 506 -6.89 34.48 4.04
C ILE A 506 -6.82 35.22 2.70
N LYS A 507 -7.94 35.69 2.15
CA LYS A 507 -7.94 36.52 0.93
C LYS A 507 -7.10 37.77 1.07
N THR A 508 -7.13 38.40 2.25
CA THR A 508 -6.32 39.58 2.55
C THR A 508 -4.84 39.24 2.61
N HIS A 509 -4.47 38.16 3.30
CA HIS A 509 -3.09 37.68 3.31
C HIS A 509 -2.59 37.34 1.90
N ILE A 510 -3.38 36.62 1.11
CA ILE A 510 -3.03 36.25 -0.26
C ILE A 510 -2.86 37.49 -1.14
N LYS A 511 -3.70 38.50 -1.01
CA LYS A 511 -3.56 39.77 -1.74
C LYS A 511 -2.24 40.46 -1.39
N ASN A 512 -1.88 40.51 -0.11
CA ASN A 512 -0.63 41.07 0.35
C ASN A 512 0.58 40.26 -0.14
N ILE A 513 0.50 38.93 -0.09
CA ILE A 513 1.51 38.02 -0.61
C ILE A 513 1.72 38.27 -2.11
N TYR A 514 0.67 38.36 -2.92
CA TYR A 514 0.79 38.62 -4.34
C TYR A 514 1.45 39.95 -4.63
N SER A 515 1.12 40.99 -3.86
CA SER A 515 1.75 42.29 -3.96
C SER A 515 3.24 42.25 -3.61
N LYS A 516 3.62 41.49 -2.56
CA LYS A 516 5.03 41.37 -2.12
C LYS A 516 5.86 40.47 -3.05
N LEU A 517 5.24 39.43 -3.58
CA LEU A 517 5.84 38.54 -4.57
C LEU A 517 5.84 39.13 -5.98
N ASP A 518 5.21 40.27 -6.20
CA ASP A 518 5.00 40.88 -7.53
C ASP A 518 4.42 39.88 -8.54
N VAL A 519 3.23 39.34 -8.20
CA VAL A 519 2.49 38.35 -9.00
C VAL A 519 1.01 38.70 -9.04
N ASN A 520 0.33 38.33 -10.13
CA ASN A 520 -1.06 38.70 -10.36
C ASN A 520 -2.08 37.57 -10.07
N ASN A 521 -1.60 36.34 -9.90
CA ASN A 521 -2.47 35.19 -9.64
C ASN A 521 -1.76 34.08 -8.87
N ARG A 522 -2.57 33.12 -8.42
CA ARG A 522 -2.10 31.99 -7.59
C ARG A 522 -1.07 31.12 -8.29
N ILE A 523 -1.23 30.89 -9.59
CA ILE A 523 -0.32 30.05 -10.36
C ILE A 523 1.07 30.68 -10.43
N GLN A 524 1.13 32.00 -10.69
CA GLN A 524 2.39 32.74 -10.68
C GLN A 524 3.02 32.76 -9.27
N ALA A 525 2.19 32.88 -8.20
CA ALA A 525 2.71 32.78 -6.84
C ALA A 525 3.29 31.38 -6.56
N MET A 526 2.60 30.31 -6.94
CA MET A 526 3.11 28.95 -6.78
C MET A 526 4.39 28.71 -7.60
N GLN A 527 4.45 29.19 -8.84
CA GLN A 527 5.65 29.09 -9.66
C GLN A 527 6.84 29.82 -9.02
N LYS A 528 6.60 31.02 -8.49
CA LYS A 528 7.66 31.83 -7.84
C LYS A 528 8.11 31.26 -6.50
N LEU A 529 7.20 30.64 -5.75
CA LEU A 529 7.49 29.94 -4.49
C LEU A 529 8.19 28.58 -4.70
N ASN A 530 7.97 27.93 -5.86
CA ASN A 530 8.55 26.62 -6.17
C ASN A 530 9.75 26.71 -7.14
N ALA A 531 10.13 27.90 -7.59
CA ALA A 531 11.28 28.13 -8.49
C ALA A 531 12.62 28.30 -7.75
N ALA A 532 12.63 28.04 -6.44
CA ALA A 532 13.81 28.13 -5.58
C ALA A 532 14.41 26.74 -5.26
#